data_4fe9172e092b87c2f327b69187360165
#
_entry.id   4fe9172e092b87c2f327b69187360165
#
_cell.length_a   1.000
_cell.length_b   1.000
_cell.length_c   1.000
_cell.angle_alpha   90.00
_cell.angle_beta   90.00
_cell.angle_gamma   90.00
#
_symmetry.space_group_name_H-M   'P 1'
#
loop_
_entity.id
_entity.type
_entity.pdbx_description
1 polymer ?
#
loop_
_entity_poly.entity_id
_entity_poly.type
_entity_poly.pdbx_seq_one_letter_code
_entity_poly.pdbx_strand_id
1 'polypeptide(L)'
;MDHPVLEVRGLSVNAGERPVLAGVSLSILPGEVHVLLGPNGGGKTTLLMAVMGMPGYRVTGGRILFCGADVTALPADERARAGVALSFQRPPCVRGVTVRTLVGEIIARRGGQGVSLQELSGSIGTDALLDRDLNVGLSGGELKRSELLQLLALDPTLALFDEPESGVDLDSIAIVGAGMRRLLERNGAGSAKAALIVTHTGHILNEVPADHGHVLVRGQIVCRGEPRALFDDIRIHGYEGCLKCQRCLSTLARRPGPGGGVNVQ
;
A
#
# COMPACT_ATOMS: atom_id res chain seq x y z
N MET A 1 -11.32 10.23 -19.43
CA MET A 1 -11.50 10.37 -17.97
C MET A 1 -10.68 9.27 -17.34
N ASP A 2 -9.64 9.65 -16.62
CA ASP A 2 -8.76 8.68 -16.00
C ASP A 2 -9.48 8.07 -14.81
N HIS A 3 -9.82 6.79 -14.91
CA HIS A 3 -10.38 6.05 -13.79
C HIS A 3 -9.31 5.93 -12.69
N PRO A 4 -9.70 6.00 -11.39
CA PRO A 4 -8.79 5.70 -10.29
C PRO A 4 -8.12 4.33 -10.47
N VAL A 5 -6.83 4.24 -10.13
CA VAL A 5 -6.13 2.95 -10.04
C VAL A 5 -6.72 2.12 -8.91
N LEU A 6 -6.99 2.74 -7.76
CA LEU A 6 -7.70 2.11 -6.66
C LEU A 6 -8.87 2.98 -6.22
N GLU A 7 -10.05 2.38 -6.11
CA GLU A 7 -11.20 3.02 -5.49
C GLU A 7 -11.84 2.08 -4.47
N VAL A 8 -11.90 2.54 -3.23
CA VAL A 8 -12.54 1.84 -2.10
C VAL A 8 -13.79 2.61 -1.73
N ARG A 9 -14.96 1.96 -1.81
CA ARG A 9 -16.26 2.59 -1.58
C ARG A 9 -16.98 1.96 -0.38
N GLY A 10 -17.05 2.67 0.73
CA GLY A 10 -17.82 2.27 1.90
C GLY A 10 -17.40 0.92 2.51
N LEU A 11 -16.11 0.58 2.43
CA LEU A 11 -15.59 -0.74 2.73
C LEU A 11 -15.70 -1.06 4.22
N SER A 12 -16.32 -2.19 4.53
CA SER A 12 -16.37 -2.80 5.85
C SER A 12 -15.71 -4.18 5.81
N VAL A 13 -14.85 -4.48 6.77
CA VAL A 13 -14.02 -5.70 6.76
C VAL A 13 -13.95 -6.32 8.15
N ASN A 14 -14.10 -7.63 8.20
CA ASN A 14 -13.78 -8.43 9.38
C ASN A 14 -12.40 -9.09 9.20
N ALA A 15 -11.58 -9.06 10.24
CA ALA A 15 -10.38 -9.89 10.36
C ALA A 15 -10.73 -11.11 11.23
N GLY A 16 -10.81 -12.29 10.62
CA GLY A 16 -11.50 -13.43 11.23
C GLY A 16 -12.96 -13.09 11.52
N GLU A 17 -13.38 -13.25 12.80
CA GLU A 17 -14.72 -12.91 13.28
C GLU A 17 -14.85 -11.44 13.73
N ARG A 18 -13.73 -10.72 13.89
CA ARG A 18 -13.73 -9.37 14.47
C ARG A 18 -13.94 -8.31 13.40
N PRO A 19 -14.96 -7.44 13.52
CA PRO A 19 -15.10 -6.26 12.66
C PRO A 19 -13.95 -5.28 12.95
N VAL A 20 -13.26 -4.81 11.88
CA VAL A 20 -12.10 -3.93 11.99
C VAL A 20 -12.28 -2.66 11.18
N LEU A 21 -12.84 -2.74 9.96
CA LEU A 21 -13.12 -1.56 9.13
C LEU A 21 -14.62 -1.33 9.03
N ALA A 22 -15.02 -0.06 9.05
CA ALA A 22 -16.42 0.36 9.01
C ALA A 22 -16.63 1.54 8.06
N GLY A 23 -17.05 1.27 6.82
CA GLY A 23 -17.41 2.28 5.84
C GLY A 23 -16.23 3.10 5.28
N VAL A 24 -15.04 2.50 5.15
CA VAL A 24 -13.83 3.16 4.62
C VAL A 24 -14.02 3.48 3.14
N SER A 25 -13.72 4.72 2.75
CA SER A 25 -13.71 5.14 1.34
C SER A 25 -12.44 5.92 1.04
N LEU A 26 -11.75 5.60 -0.06
CA LEU A 26 -10.62 6.36 -0.59
C LEU A 26 -10.51 6.12 -2.10
N SER A 27 -9.81 7.00 -2.79
CA SER A 27 -9.54 6.89 -4.22
C SER A 27 -8.11 7.33 -4.48
N ILE A 28 -7.38 6.59 -5.31
CA ILE A 28 -6.00 6.86 -5.72
C ILE A 28 -5.98 6.93 -7.25
N LEU A 29 -5.56 8.07 -7.79
CA LEU A 29 -5.45 8.26 -9.24
C LEU A 29 -4.12 7.71 -9.78
N PRO A 30 -4.00 7.51 -11.10
CA PRO A 30 -2.74 7.14 -11.71
C PRO A 30 -1.63 8.16 -11.40
N GLY A 31 -0.49 7.67 -10.88
CA GLY A 31 0.67 8.49 -10.53
C GLY A 31 0.64 9.06 -9.11
N GLU A 32 -0.44 8.86 -8.36
CA GLU A 32 -0.52 9.35 -6.98
C GLU A 32 0.10 8.37 -5.97
N VAL A 33 0.75 8.94 -4.99
CA VAL A 33 1.25 8.26 -3.79
C VAL A 33 0.46 8.72 -2.58
N HIS A 34 -0.28 7.82 -1.96
CA HIS A 34 -1.05 8.13 -0.76
C HIS A 34 -0.40 7.54 0.48
N VAL A 35 -0.51 8.24 1.60
CA VAL A 35 -0.08 7.73 2.91
C VAL A 35 -1.28 7.50 3.82
N LEU A 36 -1.24 6.39 4.54
CA LEU A 36 -2.23 6.03 5.55
C LEU A 36 -1.60 6.05 6.94
N LEU A 37 -1.97 7.03 7.72
CA LEU A 37 -1.55 7.24 9.10
C LEU A 37 -2.62 6.69 10.05
N GLY A 38 -2.23 6.34 11.26
CA GLY A 38 -3.19 5.89 12.29
C GLY A 38 -2.51 5.13 13.43
N PRO A 39 -3.16 5.00 14.57
CA PRO A 39 -2.62 4.26 15.72
C PRO A 39 -2.49 2.76 15.42
N ASN A 40 -1.69 2.07 16.24
CA ASN A 40 -1.62 0.61 16.19
C ASN A 40 -3.01 0.03 16.49
N GLY A 41 -3.40 -1.00 15.75
CA GLY A 41 -4.74 -1.58 15.83
C GLY A 41 -5.85 -0.74 15.18
N GLY A 42 -5.53 0.40 14.54
CA GLY A 42 -6.50 1.27 13.85
C GLY A 42 -7.12 0.68 12.58
N GLY A 43 -6.57 -0.42 12.04
CA GLY A 43 -7.08 -1.10 10.84
C GLY A 43 -6.25 -0.89 9.56
N LYS A 44 -5.08 -0.23 9.64
CA LYS A 44 -4.23 0.08 8.47
C LYS A 44 -3.83 -1.15 7.67
N THR A 45 -3.18 -2.12 8.33
CA THR A 45 -2.82 -3.41 7.73
C THR A 45 -4.06 -4.15 7.22
N THR A 46 -5.18 -4.12 7.95
CA THR A 46 -6.45 -4.73 7.51
C THR A 46 -6.94 -4.14 6.19
N LEU A 47 -6.78 -2.83 5.98
CA LEU A 47 -7.14 -2.20 4.71
C LEU A 47 -6.25 -2.72 3.57
N LEU A 48 -4.91 -2.76 3.76
CA LEU A 48 -3.99 -3.28 2.74
C LEU A 48 -4.29 -4.76 2.42
N MET A 49 -4.49 -5.58 3.45
CA MET A 49 -4.80 -7.01 3.29
C MET A 49 -6.13 -7.23 2.57
N ALA A 50 -7.16 -6.43 2.87
CA ALA A 50 -8.44 -6.48 2.18
C ALA A 50 -8.33 -6.02 0.72
N VAL A 51 -7.55 -4.94 0.43
CA VAL A 51 -7.28 -4.48 -0.94
C VAL A 51 -6.51 -5.53 -1.73
N MET A 52 -5.56 -6.23 -1.09
CA MET A 52 -4.82 -7.33 -1.73
C MET A 52 -5.66 -8.61 -1.90
N GLY A 53 -6.80 -8.76 -1.20
CA GLY A 53 -7.63 -9.97 -1.24
C GLY A 53 -7.06 -11.13 -0.42
N MET A 54 -6.33 -10.83 0.65
CA MET A 54 -5.67 -11.83 1.50
C MET A 54 -6.70 -12.66 2.28
N PRO A 55 -6.47 -13.99 2.43
CA PRO A 55 -7.31 -14.85 3.24
C PRO A 55 -7.40 -14.33 4.70
N GLY A 56 -8.56 -14.53 5.34
CA GLY A 56 -8.79 -14.09 6.72
C GLY A 56 -9.32 -12.65 6.84
N TYR A 57 -9.36 -11.88 5.74
CA TYR A 57 -9.89 -10.51 5.70
C TYR A 57 -11.15 -10.47 4.84
N ARG A 58 -12.30 -10.69 5.46
CA ARG A 58 -13.60 -10.81 4.77
C ARG A 58 -14.26 -9.45 4.61
N VAL A 59 -14.53 -9.05 3.37
CA VAL A 59 -15.34 -7.87 3.07
C VAL A 59 -16.81 -8.18 3.46
N THR A 60 -17.39 -7.36 4.33
CA THR A 60 -18.76 -7.48 4.81
C THR A 60 -19.69 -6.39 4.26
N GLY A 61 -19.12 -5.37 3.61
CA GLY A 61 -19.86 -4.30 2.94
C GLY A 61 -18.95 -3.41 2.12
N GLY A 62 -19.53 -2.70 1.18
CA GLY A 62 -18.79 -1.83 0.26
C GLY A 62 -18.16 -2.57 -0.91
N ARG A 63 -17.26 -1.90 -1.64
CA ARG A 63 -16.60 -2.43 -2.84
C ARG A 63 -15.16 -1.95 -2.95
N ILE A 64 -14.35 -2.74 -3.64
CA ILE A 64 -12.98 -2.44 -4.03
C ILE A 64 -12.92 -2.51 -5.56
N LEU A 65 -12.58 -1.39 -6.21
CA LEU A 65 -12.40 -1.33 -7.64
C LEU A 65 -10.91 -1.07 -7.93
N PHE A 66 -10.37 -1.81 -8.88
CA PHE A 66 -9.02 -1.65 -9.40
C PHE A 66 -9.08 -1.36 -10.90
N CYS A 67 -8.54 -0.21 -11.33
CA CYS A 67 -8.64 0.29 -12.70
C CYS A 67 -10.08 0.24 -13.26
N GLY A 68 -11.07 0.57 -12.41
CA GLY A 68 -12.50 0.56 -12.74
C GLY A 68 -13.20 -0.81 -12.65
N ALA A 69 -12.47 -1.92 -12.56
CA ALA A 69 -13.03 -3.25 -12.41
C ALA A 69 -13.31 -3.59 -10.94
N ASP A 70 -14.45 -4.19 -10.63
CA ASP A 70 -14.77 -4.67 -9.28
C ASP A 70 -13.96 -5.94 -8.96
N VAL A 71 -13.02 -5.80 -8.01
CA VAL A 71 -12.15 -6.89 -7.57
C VAL A 71 -12.53 -7.40 -6.17
N THR A 72 -13.66 -6.98 -5.62
CA THR A 72 -14.05 -7.24 -4.23
C THR A 72 -14.04 -8.72 -3.87
N ALA A 73 -14.50 -9.58 -4.78
CA ALA A 73 -14.58 -11.02 -4.57
C ALA A 73 -13.36 -11.79 -5.09
N LEU A 74 -12.43 -11.14 -5.81
CA LEU A 74 -11.27 -11.82 -6.38
C LEU A 74 -10.25 -12.19 -5.29
N PRO A 75 -9.63 -13.38 -5.37
CA PRO A 75 -8.56 -13.80 -4.47
C PRO A 75 -7.26 -13.04 -4.76
N ALA A 76 -6.30 -13.12 -3.82
CA ALA A 76 -5.05 -12.37 -3.87
C ALA A 76 -4.21 -12.64 -5.14
N ASP A 77 -4.16 -13.87 -5.62
CA ASP A 77 -3.39 -14.24 -6.80
C ASP A 77 -3.96 -13.64 -8.09
N GLU A 78 -5.28 -13.50 -8.20
CA GLU A 78 -5.92 -12.84 -9.34
C GLU A 78 -5.68 -11.33 -9.31
N ARG A 79 -5.76 -10.70 -8.13
CA ARG A 79 -5.41 -9.27 -7.98
C ARG A 79 -3.93 -9.02 -8.25
N ALA A 80 -3.05 -9.93 -7.84
CA ALA A 80 -1.63 -9.85 -8.16
C ALA A 80 -1.38 -9.92 -9.69
N ARG A 81 -2.05 -10.84 -10.40
CA ARG A 81 -1.99 -10.92 -11.87
C ARG A 81 -2.57 -9.67 -12.54
N ALA A 82 -3.55 -9.04 -11.94
CA ALA A 82 -4.11 -7.78 -12.43
C ALA A 82 -3.16 -6.58 -12.23
N GLY A 83 -2.13 -6.68 -11.37
CA GLY A 83 -1.13 -5.64 -11.16
C GLY A 83 -1.15 -5.00 -9.77
N VAL A 84 -1.74 -5.63 -8.75
CA VAL A 84 -1.65 -5.20 -7.36
C VAL A 84 -0.51 -5.97 -6.67
N ALA A 85 0.37 -5.28 -5.95
CA ALA A 85 1.41 -5.94 -5.16
C ALA A 85 1.50 -5.36 -3.74
N LEU A 86 1.94 -6.19 -2.79
CA LEU A 86 2.02 -5.86 -1.38
C LEU A 86 3.42 -6.17 -0.83
N SER A 87 4.04 -5.17 -0.19
CA SER A 87 5.17 -5.36 0.72
C SER A 87 4.63 -5.52 2.13
N PHE A 88 4.96 -6.63 2.77
CA PHE A 88 4.51 -6.96 4.11
C PHE A 88 5.33 -6.25 5.19
N GLN A 89 4.71 -5.96 6.32
CA GLN A 89 5.46 -5.55 7.50
C GLN A 89 6.45 -6.64 7.93
N ARG A 90 6.00 -7.90 7.91
CA ARG A 90 6.81 -9.09 8.20
C ARG A 90 6.56 -10.13 7.11
N PRO A 91 7.41 -10.19 6.09
CA PRO A 91 7.24 -11.17 5.02
C PRO A 91 7.56 -12.60 5.50
N PRO A 92 6.91 -13.61 4.91
CA PRO A 92 7.17 -15.01 5.25
C PRO A 92 8.59 -15.42 4.85
N CYS A 93 9.20 -16.28 5.68
CA CYS A 93 10.46 -16.95 5.35
C CYS A 93 10.16 -18.23 4.57
N VAL A 94 10.85 -18.44 3.45
CA VAL A 94 10.69 -19.63 2.61
C VAL A 94 12.05 -20.32 2.44
N ARG A 95 12.22 -21.48 3.08
CA ARG A 95 13.44 -22.28 2.95
C ARG A 95 13.44 -23.09 1.66
N GLY A 96 14.62 -23.24 1.05
CA GLY A 96 14.78 -24.01 -0.19
C GLY A 96 14.38 -23.24 -1.46
N VAL A 97 13.95 -21.99 -1.34
CA VAL A 97 13.70 -21.11 -2.48
C VAL A 97 14.59 -19.88 -2.31
N THR A 98 15.55 -19.70 -3.22
CA THR A 98 16.43 -18.54 -3.16
C THR A 98 15.76 -17.29 -3.73
N VAL A 99 16.23 -16.10 -3.31
CA VAL A 99 15.80 -14.81 -3.88
C VAL A 99 15.96 -14.82 -5.40
N ARG A 100 17.09 -15.33 -5.91
CA ARG A 100 17.36 -15.49 -7.35
C ARG A 100 16.27 -16.30 -8.05
N THR A 101 15.92 -17.47 -7.50
CA THR A 101 14.94 -18.35 -8.09
C THR A 101 13.57 -17.68 -8.19
N LEU A 102 13.11 -17.05 -7.09
CA LEU A 102 11.81 -16.39 -7.08
C LEU A 102 11.77 -15.20 -8.05
N VAL A 103 12.76 -14.30 -7.97
CA VAL A 103 12.77 -13.09 -8.81
C VAL A 103 12.98 -13.44 -10.27
N GLY A 104 13.81 -14.45 -10.58
CA GLY A 104 13.99 -14.96 -11.93
C GLY A 104 12.67 -15.50 -12.52
N GLU A 105 11.91 -16.24 -11.74
CA GLU A 105 10.59 -16.75 -12.16
C GLU A 105 9.57 -15.62 -12.38
N ILE A 106 9.58 -14.59 -11.52
CA ILE A 106 8.73 -13.39 -11.70
C ILE A 106 9.05 -12.71 -13.04
N ILE A 107 10.34 -12.46 -13.33
CA ILE A 107 10.78 -11.85 -14.58
C ILE A 107 10.40 -12.71 -15.80
N ALA A 108 10.61 -14.03 -15.72
CA ALA A 108 10.29 -14.95 -16.80
C ALA A 108 8.79 -14.94 -17.14
N ARG A 109 7.92 -14.93 -16.12
CA ARG A 109 6.45 -14.89 -16.30
C ARG A 109 5.93 -13.58 -16.89
N ARG A 110 6.68 -12.50 -16.73
CA ARG A 110 6.39 -11.20 -17.38
C ARG A 110 6.87 -11.13 -18.83
N GLY A 111 7.38 -12.22 -19.39
CA GLY A 111 7.86 -12.29 -20.77
C GLY A 111 9.31 -11.85 -20.95
N GLY A 112 10.08 -11.64 -19.86
CA GLY A 112 11.53 -11.39 -19.90
C GLY A 112 11.95 -10.10 -20.62
N GLN A 113 11.02 -9.25 -21.03
CA GLN A 113 11.33 -8.08 -21.86
C GLN A 113 12.01 -6.98 -21.04
N GLY A 114 13.29 -6.74 -21.30
CA GLY A 114 14.00 -5.51 -20.96
C GLY A 114 14.44 -5.35 -19.50
N VAL A 115 14.25 -6.35 -18.62
CA VAL A 115 14.62 -6.24 -17.22
C VAL A 115 15.58 -7.36 -16.81
N SER A 116 16.83 -7.00 -16.52
CA SER A 116 17.84 -7.92 -16.01
C SER A 116 17.76 -8.03 -14.48
N LEU A 117 17.78 -9.27 -13.97
CA LEU A 117 17.91 -9.50 -12.53
C LEU A 117 19.11 -8.77 -11.94
N GLN A 118 20.23 -8.78 -12.66
CA GLN A 118 21.46 -8.12 -12.25
C GLN A 118 21.31 -6.62 -12.11
N GLU A 119 20.62 -5.97 -13.06
CA GLU A 119 20.36 -4.51 -13.01
C GLU A 119 19.43 -4.15 -11.87
N LEU A 120 18.38 -4.94 -11.63
CA LEU A 120 17.49 -4.72 -10.50
C LEU A 120 18.23 -4.88 -9.18
N SER A 121 18.97 -5.99 -9.02
CA SER A 121 19.65 -6.29 -7.76
C SER A 121 20.76 -5.28 -7.46
N GLY A 122 21.56 -4.92 -8.45
CA GLY A 122 22.62 -3.91 -8.31
C GLY A 122 22.06 -2.53 -7.94
N SER A 123 20.88 -2.16 -8.46
CA SER A 123 20.27 -0.86 -8.20
C SER A 123 19.86 -0.60 -6.75
N ILE A 124 19.65 -1.66 -5.97
CA ILE A 124 19.23 -1.59 -4.56
C ILE A 124 20.15 -2.39 -3.63
N GLY A 125 21.34 -2.80 -4.16
CA GLY A 125 22.41 -3.45 -3.39
C GLY A 125 21.99 -4.79 -2.79
N THR A 126 21.33 -5.66 -3.59
CA THR A 126 20.86 -6.98 -3.15
C THR A 126 21.62 -8.15 -3.76
N ASP A 127 22.73 -7.89 -4.47
CA ASP A 127 23.50 -8.93 -5.16
C ASP A 127 23.94 -10.07 -4.22
N ALA A 128 24.41 -9.73 -3.01
CA ALA A 128 24.83 -10.68 -2.01
C ALA A 128 23.67 -11.51 -1.40
N LEU A 129 22.42 -11.11 -1.64
CA LEU A 129 21.23 -11.79 -1.12
C LEU A 129 20.66 -12.80 -2.12
N LEU A 130 21.05 -12.72 -3.39
CA LEU A 130 20.42 -13.49 -4.48
C LEU A 130 20.44 -15.01 -4.24
N ASP A 131 21.51 -15.53 -3.68
CA ASP A 131 21.70 -16.98 -3.47
C ASP A 131 21.33 -17.43 -2.06
N ARG A 132 20.74 -16.52 -1.25
CA ARG A 132 20.18 -16.84 0.07
C ARG A 132 18.72 -17.26 -0.04
N ASP A 133 18.28 -18.11 0.88
CA ASP A 133 16.86 -18.47 1.03
C ASP A 133 16.01 -17.23 1.30
N LEU A 134 14.84 -17.18 0.70
CA LEU A 134 13.93 -16.05 0.73
C LEU A 134 13.58 -15.66 2.16
N ASN A 135 13.99 -14.47 2.57
CA ASN A 135 13.72 -13.87 3.88
C ASN A 135 14.23 -14.66 5.09
N VAL A 136 15.16 -15.61 4.90
CA VAL A 136 15.70 -16.42 6.00
C VAL A 136 16.99 -15.79 6.52
N GLY A 137 16.99 -15.39 7.81
CA GLY A 137 18.16 -14.86 8.50
C GLY A 137 18.68 -13.54 7.94
N LEU A 138 17.83 -12.76 7.28
CA LEU A 138 18.15 -11.41 6.79
C LEU A 138 18.02 -10.39 7.93
N SER A 139 18.88 -9.37 7.94
CA SER A 139 18.67 -8.17 8.76
C SER A 139 17.41 -7.41 8.29
N GLY A 140 16.92 -6.46 9.10
CA GLY A 140 15.74 -5.66 8.72
C GLY A 140 15.89 -4.94 7.39
N GLY A 141 17.03 -4.29 7.17
CA GLY A 141 17.33 -3.60 5.91
C GLY A 141 17.48 -4.56 4.72
N GLU A 142 18.15 -5.70 4.90
CA GLU A 142 18.25 -6.74 3.86
C GLU A 142 16.88 -7.31 3.48
N LEU A 143 16.01 -7.53 4.48
CA LEU A 143 14.66 -8.03 4.29
C LEU A 143 13.83 -7.08 3.43
N LYS A 144 13.84 -5.79 3.77
CA LYS A 144 13.10 -4.77 3.01
C LYS A 144 13.64 -4.58 1.60
N ARG A 145 14.95 -4.65 1.40
CA ARG A 145 15.55 -4.62 0.06
C ARG A 145 15.20 -5.86 -0.76
N SER A 146 15.16 -7.05 -0.13
CA SER A 146 14.73 -8.30 -0.78
C SER A 146 13.24 -8.22 -1.22
N GLU A 147 12.35 -7.67 -0.39
CA GLU A 147 10.95 -7.44 -0.79
C GLU A 147 10.84 -6.42 -1.94
N LEU A 148 11.60 -5.33 -1.84
CA LEU A 148 11.60 -4.29 -2.88
C LEU A 148 12.12 -4.83 -4.22
N LEU A 149 13.12 -5.72 -4.23
CA LEU A 149 13.57 -6.41 -5.43
C LEU A 149 12.44 -7.21 -6.09
N GLN A 150 11.62 -7.89 -5.29
CA GLN A 150 10.45 -8.62 -5.78
C GLN A 150 9.41 -7.66 -6.39
N LEU A 151 9.15 -6.52 -5.74
CA LEU A 151 8.22 -5.50 -6.26
C LEU A 151 8.74 -4.87 -7.56
N LEU A 152 10.04 -4.57 -7.66
CA LEU A 152 10.65 -4.06 -8.89
C LEU A 152 10.53 -5.07 -10.03
N ALA A 153 10.70 -6.35 -9.74
CA ALA A 153 10.52 -7.42 -10.71
C ALA A 153 9.05 -7.62 -11.12
N LEU A 154 8.12 -7.50 -10.17
CA LEU A 154 6.67 -7.55 -10.40
C LEU A 154 6.17 -6.35 -11.20
N ASP A 155 6.77 -5.17 -11.02
CA ASP A 155 6.41 -3.92 -11.69
C ASP A 155 4.89 -3.63 -11.64
N PRO A 156 4.29 -3.54 -10.45
CA PRO A 156 2.85 -3.43 -10.29
C PRO A 156 2.31 -2.07 -10.74
N THR A 157 1.03 -2.02 -11.09
CA THR A 157 0.28 -0.77 -11.30
C THR A 157 -0.08 -0.11 -9.96
N LEU A 158 -0.37 -0.93 -8.93
CA LEU A 158 -0.63 -0.48 -7.55
C LEU A 158 0.32 -1.19 -6.59
N ALA A 159 1.18 -0.42 -5.92
CA ALA A 159 2.04 -0.92 -4.86
C ALA A 159 1.48 -0.57 -3.47
N LEU A 160 1.29 -1.56 -2.64
CA LEU A 160 0.86 -1.43 -1.25
C LEU A 160 2.08 -1.66 -0.35
N PHE A 161 2.37 -0.73 0.58
CA PHE A 161 3.49 -0.84 1.50
C PHE A 161 3.00 -0.81 2.94
N ASP A 162 3.27 -1.88 3.69
CA ASP A 162 2.95 -1.96 5.12
C ASP A 162 4.20 -1.71 5.97
N GLU A 163 4.36 -0.49 6.44
CA GLU A 163 5.48 -0.03 7.27
C GLU A 163 6.86 -0.36 6.67
N PRO A 164 7.21 0.15 5.47
CA PRO A 164 8.45 -0.20 4.77
C PRO A 164 9.72 0.17 5.54
N GLU A 165 9.64 1.12 6.47
CA GLU A 165 10.74 1.56 7.34
C GLU A 165 10.85 0.79 8.67
N SER A 166 9.90 -0.11 8.99
CA SER A 166 9.88 -0.80 10.28
C SER A 166 11.04 -1.79 10.43
N GLY A 167 11.82 -1.63 11.51
CA GLY A 167 12.99 -2.48 11.78
C GLY A 167 14.20 -2.21 10.90
N VAL A 168 14.25 -1.04 10.26
CA VAL A 168 15.31 -0.62 9.33
C VAL A 168 16.09 0.55 9.93
N ASP A 169 17.42 0.54 9.80
CA ASP A 169 18.28 1.68 10.14
C ASP A 169 18.13 2.84 9.13
N LEU A 170 18.59 4.04 9.51
CA LEU A 170 18.41 5.25 8.69
C LEU A 170 19.06 5.15 7.30
N ASP A 171 20.25 4.53 7.21
CA ASP A 171 20.95 4.39 5.92
C ASP A 171 20.17 3.44 4.99
N SER A 172 19.63 2.36 5.55
CA SER A 172 18.80 1.41 4.81
C SER A 172 17.44 2.00 4.41
N ILE A 173 16.85 2.92 5.21
CA ILE A 173 15.62 3.65 4.83
C ILE A 173 15.85 4.47 3.55
N ALA A 174 16.99 5.14 3.42
CA ALA A 174 17.31 5.91 2.22
C ALA A 174 17.39 5.02 0.96
N ILE A 175 17.98 3.82 1.08
CA ILE A 175 18.07 2.84 -0.02
C ILE A 175 16.67 2.31 -0.38
N VAL A 176 15.86 1.95 0.62
CA VAL A 176 14.48 1.49 0.41
C VAL A 176 13.66 2.60 -0.26
N GLY A 177 13.77 3.83 0.22
CA GLY A 177 13.08 4.99 -0.37
C GLY A 177 13.49 5.26 -1.82
N ALA A 178 14.79 5.18 -2.12
CA ALA A 178 15.29 5.31 -3.51
C ALA A 178 14.72 4.22 -4.43
N GLY A 179 14.68 2.98 -3.96
CA GLY A 179 14.08 1.88 -4.71
C GLY A 179 12.55 2.01 -4.87
N MET A 180 11.85 2.52 -3.86
CA MET A 180 10.41 2.84 -3.97
C MET A 180 10.17 3.94 -5.00
N ARG A 181 10.97 5.02 -5.00
CA ARG A 181 10.89 6.06 -6.04
C ARG A 181 11.08 5.47 -7.43
N ARG A 182 12.14 4.65 -7.61
CA ARG A 182 12.38 3.94 -8.89
C ARG A 182 11.20 3.07 -9.31
N LEU A 183 10.57 2.36 -8.35
CA LEU A 183 9.37 1.57 -8.64
C LEU A 183 8.23 2.42 -9.15
N LEU A 184 8.07 3.64 -8.61
CA LEU A 184 6.96 4.55 -8.90
C LEU A 184 7.25 5.49 -10.08
N GLU A 185 8.51 5.57 -10.54
CA GLU A 185 8.87 6.33 -11.75
C GLU A 185 8.15 5.79 -12.98
N ARG A 186 7.77 6.73 -13.85
CA ARG A 186 7.14 6.43 -15.14
C ARG A 186 8.17 5.83 -16.09
N ASN A 187 8.14 4.55 -16.34
CA ASN A 187 8.95 3.91 -17.37
C ASN A 187 8.22 3.97 -18.73
N GLY A 188 8.41 5.05 -19.48
CA GLY A 188 7.92 5.16 -20.86
C GLY A 188 6.39 5.27 -21.02
N ALA A 189 5.83 4.61 -22.04
CA ALA A 189 4.41 4.69 -22.44
C ALA A 189 3.44 3.90 -21.51
N GLY A 190 3.91 3.39 -20.38
CA GLY A 190 3.09 2.65 -19.41
C GLY A 190 2.15 3.55 -18.61
N SER A 191 1.09 2.97 -18.05
CA SER A 191 0.20 3.65 -17.11
C SER A 191 0.98 4.14 -15.89
N ALA A 192 0.66 5.33 -15.38
CA ALA A 192 1.30 5.87 -14.19
C ALA A 192 0.99 4.98 -12.98
N LYS A 193 2.04 4.55 -12.29
CA LYS A 193 1.94 3.68 -11.11
C LYS A 193 1.42 4.45 -9.92
N ALA A 194 0.68 3.78 -9.04
CA ALA A 194 0.14 4.35 -7.82
C ALA A 194 0.62 3.60 -6.59
N ALA A 195 0.62 4.25 -5.43
CA ALA A 195 0.99 3.61 -4.18
C ALA A 195 0.09 4.01 -3.00
N LEU A 196 -0.07 3.06 -2.07
CA LEU A 196 -0.61 3.31 -0.74
C LEU A 196 0.42 2.85 0.31
N ILE A 197 0.96 3.80 1.06
CA ILE A 197 2.00 3.58 2.06
C ILE A 197 1.39 3.70 3.46
N VAL A 198 1.48 2.64 4.24
CA VAL A 198 1.18 2.69 5.69
C VAL A 198 2.47 3.03 6.42
N THR A 199 2.43 4.06 7.26
CA THR A 199 3.52 4.40 8.17
C THR A 199 2.99 4.92 9.50
N HIS A 200 3.75 4.74 10.56
CA HIS A 200 3.48 5.35 11.86
C HIS A 200 4.60 6.29 12.32
N THR A 201 5.81 6.19 11.74
CA THR A 201 6.96 7.03 12.05
C THR A 201 7.10 8.20 11.10
N GLY A 202 6.60 8.08 9.86
CA GLY A 202 6.70 9.08 8.82
C GLY A 202 8.09 9.26 8.22
N HIS A 203 9.11 8.50 8.65
CA HIS A 203 10.47 8.65 8.12
C HIS A 203 10.55 8.42 6.61
N ILE A 204 9.78 7.43 6.11
CA ILE A 204 9.75 7.14 4.67
C ILE A 204 9.24 8.32 3.83
N LEU A 205 8.45 9.23 4.39
CA LEU A 205 7.93 10.42 3.68
C LEU A 205 9.03 11.45 3.34
N ASN A 206 10.19 11.36 3.98
CA ASN A 206 11.35 12.17 3.60
C ASN A 206 11.98 11.65 2.31
N GLU A 207 11.87 10.35 2.07
CA GLU A 207 12.42 9.67 0.92
C GLU A 207 11.43 9.56 -0.25
N VAL A 208 10.15 9.30 0.06
CA VAL A 208 9.09 9.12 -0.94
C VAL A 208 8.01 10.16 -0.69
N PRO A 209 8.00 11.25 -1.47
CA PRO A 209 6.94 12.26 -1.38
C PRO A 209 5.57 11.63 -1.64
N ALA A 210 4.59 11.97 -0.80
CA ALA A 210 3.22 11.54 -0.98
C ALA A 210 2.31 12.73 -1.30
N ASP A 211 1.32 12.51 -2.17
CA ASP A 211 0.39 13.54 -2.63
C ASP A 211 -0.74 13.76 -1.63
N HIS A 212 -1.25 12.69 -1.03
CA HIS A 212 -2.40 12.74 -0.12
C HIS A 212 -2.20 11.88 1.13
N GLY A 213 -2.59 12.44 2.27
CA GLY A 213 -2.61 11.75 3.55
C GLY A 213 -4.02 11.41 4.01
N HIS A 214 -4.16 10.23 4.62
CA HIS A 214 -5.38 9.76 5.27
C HIS A 214 -5.08 9.35 6.70
N VAL A 215 -5.96 9.69 7.64
CA VAL A 215 -5.86 9.24 9.04
C VAL A 215 -6.95 8.23 9.32
N LEU A 216 -6.55 6.99 9.62
CA LEU A 216 -7.43 5.88 9.95
C LEU A 216 -7.43 5.64 11.47
N VAL A 217 -8.56 5.84 12.10
CA VAL A 217 -8.75 5.62 13.54
C VAL A 217 -9.99 4.76 13.75
N ARG A 218 -9.88 3.71 14.56
CA ARG A 218 -10.98 2.79 14.89
C ARG A 218 -11.74 2.28 13.67
N GLY A 219 -10.99 1.95 12.61
CA GLY A 219 -11.55 1.39 11.36
C GLY A 219 -12.23 2.40 10.44
N GLN A 220 -12.09 3.70 10.66
CA GLN A 220 -12.67 4.76 9.83
C GLN A 220 -11.63 5.80 9.43
N ILE A 221 -11.70 6.31 8.20
CA ILE A 221 -10.92 7.47 7.80
C ILE A 221 -11.58 8.72 8.39
N VAL A 222 -10.87 9.34 9.35
CA VAL A 222 -11.37 10.48 10.11
C VAL A 222 -10.84 11.82 9.60
N CYS A 223 -9.70 11.82 8.88
CA CYS A 223 -9.11 13.03 8.34
C CYS A 223 -8.40 12.75 7.01
N ARG A 224 -8.30 13.79 6.17
CA ARG A 224 -7.54 13.80 4.92
C ARG A 224 -6.84 15.13 4.76
N GLY A 225 -5.68 15.14 4.12
CA GLY A 225 -4.96 16.38 3.90
C GLY A 225 -3.57 16.16 3.32
N GLU A 226 -2.77 17.20 3.34
CA GLU A 226 -1.36 17.16 2.98
C GLU A 226 -0.60 16.27 3.98
N PRO A 227 0.20 15.30 3.52
CA PRO A 227 0.80 14.26 4.36
C PRO A 227 1.65 14.78 5.52
N ARG A 228 2.51 15.76 5.27
CA ARG A 228 3.42 16.33 6.30
C ARG A 228 2.64 17.11 7.34
N ALA A 229 1.69 17.93 6.91
CA ALA A 229 0.84 18.68 7.84
C ALA A 229 0.03 17.76 8.76
N LEU A 230 -0.53 16.66 8.21
CA LEU A 230 -1.21 15.65 9.01
C LEU A 230 -0.28 14.97 10.02
N PHE A 231 0.94 14.64 9.59
CA PHE A 231 1.91 13.99 10.45
C PHE A 231 2.36 14.93 11.60
N ASP A 232 2.60 16.21 11.32
CA ASP A 232 2.96 17.22 12.32
C ASP A 232 1.81 17.46 13.30
N ASP A 233 0.57 17.56 12.81
CA ASP A 233 -0.62 17.68 13.66
C ASP A 233 -0.77 16.46 14.60
N ILE A 234 -0.55 15.25 14.08
CA ILE A 234 -0.59 14.01 14.88
C ILE A 234 0.51 14.00 15.93
N ARG A 235 1.72 14.47 15.59
CA ARG A 235 2.85 14.51 16.52
C ARG A 235 2.61 15.46 17.68
N ILE A 236 1.91 16.58 17.44
CA ILE A 236 1.62 17.60 18.45
C ILE A 236 0.38 17.23 19.29
N HIS A 237 -0.69 16.78 18.66
CA HIS A 237 -2.01 16.63 19.28
C HIS A 237 -2.46 15.17 19.43
N GLY A 238 -1.67 14.21 18.95
CA GLY A 238 -2.06 12.81 18.89
C GLY A 238 -3.20 12.52 17.92
N TYR A 239 -3.51 11.25 17.72
CA TYR A 239 -4.61 10.83 16.83
C TYR A 239 -6.00 11.27 17.33
N GLU A 240 -6.18 11.48 18.64
CA GLU A 240 -7.44 11.99 19.19
C GLU A 240 -7.67 13.47 18.82
N GLY A 241 -6.61 14.25 18.60
CA GLY A 241 -6.69 15.58 18.04
C GLY A 241 -7.38 15.61 16.67
N CYS A 242 -7.08 14.63 15.82
CA CYS A 242 -7.74 14.49 14.51
C CYS A 242 -9.25 14.23 14.62
N LEU A 243 -9.72 13.55 15.66
CA LEU A 243 -11.17 13.32 15.89
C LEU A 243 -11.93 14.60 16.27
N LYS A 244 -11.24 15.59 16.84
CA LYS A 244 -11.82 16.86 17.30
C LYS A 244 -11.53 18.03 16.33
N CYS A 245 -10.74 17.80 15.28
CA CYS A 245 -10.31 18.82 14.35
C CYS A 245 -11.50 19.36 13.52
N GLN A 246 -11.74 20.68 13.58
CA GLN A 246 -12.83 21.31 12.80
C GLN A 246 -12.64 21.15 11.28
N ARG A 247 -11.40 21.05 10.77
CA ARG A 247 -11.13 20.76 9.36
C ARG A 247 -11.66 19.37 8.96
N CYS A 248 -11.51 18.38 9.84
CA CYS A 248 -11.97 17.02 9.60
C CYS A 248 -13.49 16.91 9.69
N LEU A 249 -14.13 17.62 10.60
CA LEU A 249 -15.59 17.66 10.77
C LEU A 249 -16.29 18.26 9.54
N SER A 250 -15.72 19.31 8.93
CA SER A 250 -16.27 19.91 7.71
C SER A 250 -16.19 18.99 6.49
N THR A 251 -15.19 18.12 6.41
CA THR A 251 -15.03 17.13 5.33
C THR A 251 -15.99 15.93 5.51
N LEU A 252 -16.27 15.54 6.75
CA LEU A 252 -17.25 14.50 7.07
C LEU A 252 -18.71 14.97 6.83
N ALA A 253 -19.00 16.25 7.05
CA ALA A 253 -20.32 16.86 6.84
C ALA A 253 -20.70 17.00 5.35
N ARG A 254 -19.74 16.89 4.41
CA ARG A 254 -20.00 16.93 2.95
C ARG A 254 -20.27 15.54 2.34
N ARG A 255 -20.68 14.53 3.11
CA ARG A 255 -21.21 13.28 2.54
C ARG A 255 -22.53 13.59 1.82
N PRO A 256 -22.68 13.25 0.51
CA PRO A 256 -24.01 13.22 -0.08
C PRO A 256 -24.81 12.16 0.68
N GLY A 257 -25.90 12.58 1.29
CA GLY A 257 -26.86 11.68 1.94
C GLY A 257 -27.38 10.64 0.95
N PRO A 258 -27.80 9.45 1.39
CA PRO A 258 -28.47 8.47 0.55
C PRO A 258 -29.74 9.14 -0.02
N GLY A 259 -29.89 9.06 -1.33
CA GLY A 259 -30.86 9.71 -2.19
C GLY A 259 -32.22 9.95 -1.57
N GLY A 260 -32.61 11.22 -1.55
CA GLY A 260 -33.98 11.66 -1.31
C GLY A 260 -34.93 11.15 -2.39
N GLY A 261 -36.06 10.69 -1.95
CA GLY A 261 -37.06 9.94 -2.68
C GLY A 261 -37.57 10.61 -3.96
N VAL A 262 -37.92 9.75 -4.86
CA VAL A 262 -38.81 9.97 -6.00
C VAL A 262 -40.16 10.39 -5.45
N ASN A 263 -40.58 11.63 -5.68
CA ASN A 263 -41.97 12.01 -5.63
C ASN A 263 -42.59 11.71 -7.00
N VAL A 264 -43.49 10.73 -7.00
CA VAL A 264 -44.45 10.52 -8.07
C VAL A 264 -45.60 11.52 -7.85
N GLN A 265 -45.84 12.32 -8.83
CA GLN A 265 -47.19 12.75 -9.23
C GLN A 265 -47.32 12.64 -10.72
#